data_6e83cb9a11517aa67e29e96b84dc4d7a
#
_entry.id   6e83cb9a11517aa67e29e96b84dc4d7a
#
_cell.length_a   1.000
_cell.length_b   1.000
_cell.length_c   1.000
_cell.angle_alpha   90.00
_cell.angle_beta   90.00
_cell.angle_gamma   90.00
#
_symmetry.space_group_name_H-M   'P 1'
#
loop_
_entity.id
_entity.type
_entity.pdbx_description
1 polymer ?
#
loop_
_entity_poly.entity_id
_entity_poly.type
_entity_poly.pdbx_seq_one_letter_code
_entity_poly.pdbx_strand_id
1 'polypeptide(L)'
;MELLDVVKNLGFTEYEAKAYLALLLESPSTGYAVAKNSGVPRSKIYEVLENLTARGDVLVSPGEPPLYRALPAKDLIARRKSRAEENFLVAEKSLERFEKTAGDRENIWNITGYEAIIHKVNECIMSAKKRILIEIWSEDFAMIESSLKAAANRGVNISIISYGEINADYANVYPHDNSEEITSEYGGRWIVFSADDSQVVAGAVSLGNESRVAWTQHKGLVMPITEVVIHDLYIAEMLNAHRDILEKTFGEDLIDLRRKFAIHSDNKKHYID
;
A
#
# COMPACT_ATOMS: atom_id res chain seq x y z
N MET A 1 27.75 -4.07 -8.97
CA MET A 1 27.65 -4.96 -7.79
C MET A 1 28.53 -6.17 -8.08
N GLU A 2 29.52 -6.43 -7.24
CA GLU A 2 30.43 -7.56 -7.43
C GLU A 2 29.70 -8.89 -7.17
N LEU A 3 30.12 -9.98 -7.84
CA LEU A 3 29.49 -11.30 -7.71
C LEU A 3 29.46 -11.78 -6.25
N LEU A 4 30.49 -11.42 -5.47
CA LEU A 4 30.56 -11.73 -4.05
C LEU A 4 29.42 -11.10 -3.27
N ASP A 5 29.08 -9.82 -3.55
CA ASP A 5 27.98 -9.13 -2.89
C ASP A 5 26.62 -9.74 -3.27
N VAL A 6 26.47 -10.17 -4.53
CA VAL A 6 25.25 -10.87 -4.96
C VAL A 6 25.04 -12.14 -4.13
N VAL A 7 26.09 -12.94 -3.92
CA VAL A 7 25.97 -14.17 -3.13
C VAL A 7 25.74 -13.88 -1.64
N LYS A 8 26.39 -12.84 -1.09
CA LYS A 8 26.14 -12.38 0.30
C LYS A 8 24.67 -11.98 0.53
N ASN A 9 24.06 -11.29 -0.43
CA ASN A 9 22.64 -10.92 -0.36
C ASN A 9 21.69 -12.14 -0.38
N LEU A 10 22.16 -13.30 -0.77
CA LEU A 10 21.43 -14.58 -0.63
C LEU A 10 21.55 -15.22 0.77
N GLY A 11 22.18 -14.53 1.73
CA GLY A 11 22.31 -14.97 3.12
C GLY A 11 23.59 -15.75 3.41
N PHE A 12 24.64 -15.59 2.60
CA PHE A 12 25.96 -16.14 2.86
C PHE A 12 26.82 -15.13 3.64
N THR A 13 27.60 -15.63 4.58
CA THR A 13 28.72 -14.85 5.13
C THR A 13 29.80 -14.66 4.05
N GLU A 14 30.75 -13.76 4.26
CA GLU A 14 31.81 -13.50 3.30
C GLU A 14 32.62 -14.75 2.98
N TYR A 15 33.00 -15.53 4.00
CA TYR A 15 33.77 -16.78 3.81
C TYR A 15 32.95 -17.88 3.14
N GLU A 16 31.66 -17.98 3.47
CA GLU A 16 30.77 -18.93 2.79
C GLU A 16 30.59 -18.57 1.31
N ALA A 17 30.40 -17.29 0.99
CA ALA A 17 30.30 -16.86 -0.39
C ALA A 17 31.58 -17.14 -1.18
N LYS A 18 32.76 -16.85 -0.62
CA LYS A 18 34.04 -17.14 -1.24
C LYS A 18 34.22 -18.65 -1.48
N ALA A 19 33.92 -19.48 -0.49
CA ALA A 19 34.03 -20.95 -0.60
C ALA A 19 33.05 -21.50 -1.63
N TYR A 20 31.80 -21.04 -1.63
CA TYR A 20 30.78 -21.47 -2.59
C TYR A 20 31.18 -21.10 -4.03
N LEU A 21 31.64 -19.86 -4.26
CA LEU A 21 32.08 -19.39 -5.57
C LEU A 21 33.30 -20.21 -6.07
N ALA A 22 34.26 -20.51 -5.21
CA ALA A 22 35.41 -21.38 -5.56
C ALA A 22 34.96 -22.78 -5.97
N LEU A 23 33.96 -23.34 -5.26
CA LEU A 23 33.38 -24.65 -5.61
C LEU A 23 32.50 -24.59 -6.87
N LEU A 24 31.89 -23.50 -7.22
CA LEU A 24 31.20 -23.35 -8.50
C LEU A 24 32.15 -23.39 -9.69
N LEU A 25 33.35 -22.87 -9.51
CA LEU A 25 34.37 -22.86 -10.57
C LEU A 25 35.08 -24.23 -10.68
N GLU A 26 35.35 -24.86 -9.55
CA GLU A 26 36.13 -26.11 -9.53
C GLU A 26 35.53 -27.11 -8.53
N SER A 27 34.68 -28.00 -9.02
CA SER A 27 34.05 -29.09 -8.28
C SER A 27 34.18 -30.44 -9.02
N PRO A 28 34.35 -31.55 -8.31
CA PRO A 28 34.52 -31.68 -6.86
C PRO A 28 35.92 -31.27 -6.40
N SER A 29 36.06 -30.71 -5.20
CA SER A 29 37.33 -30.24 -4.64
C SER A 29 37.47 -30.67 -3.17
N THR A 30 38.74 -30.89 -2.72
CA THR A 30 39.02 -31.11 -1.30
C THR A 30 38.93 -29.80 -0.50
N GLY A 31 38.70 -29.87 0.81
CA GLY A 31 38.68 -28.68 1.67
C GLY A 31 39.97 -27.86 1.58
N TYR A 32 41.12 -28.51 1.39
CA TYR A 32 42.39 -27.84 1.15
C TYR A 32 42.40 -27.03 -0.16
N ALA A 33 41.92 -27.61 -1.25
CA ALA A 33 41.84 -26.92 -2.54
C ALA A 33 40.85 -25.75 -2.47
N VAL A 34 39.71 -25.94 -1.81
CA VAL A 34 38.72 -24.83 -1.59
C VAL A 34 39.35 -23.69 -0.80
N ALA A 35 40.09 -23.95 0.30
CA ALA A 35 40.78 -22.92 1.05
C ALA A 35 41.77 -22.14 0.20
N LYS A 36 42.55 -22.81 -0.63
CA LYS A 36 43.55 -22.22 -1.52
C LYS A 36 42.87 -21.34 -2.58
N ASN A 37 41.80 -21.82 -3.22
CA ASN A 37 41.17 -21.17 -4.35
C ASN A 37 40.22 -20.00 -3.90
N SER A 38 39.62 -20.13 -2.71
CA SER A 38 38.71 -19.11 -2.17
C SER A 38 39.40 -17.98 -1.38
N GLY A 39 40.68 -18.21 -0.95
CA GLY A 39 41.37 -17.33 -0.03
C GLY A 39 40.81 -17.35 1.41
N VAL A 40 39.96 -18.33 1.73
CA VAL A 40 39.48 -18.52 3.12
C VAL A 40 40.58 -19.18 3.94
N PRO A 41 40.90 -18.67 5.18
CA PRO A 41 41.92 -19.27 6.02
C PRO A 41 41.69 -20.76 6.27
N ARG A 42 42.75 -21.54 6.22
CA ARG A 42 42.68 -23.01 6.45
C ARG A 42 42.07 -23.41 7.79
N SER A 43 42.26 -22.56 8.81
CA SER A 43 41.68 -22.76 10.13
C SER A 43 40.14 -22.57 10.14
N LYS A 44 39.58 -21.92 9.12
CA LYS A 44 38.13 -21.63 9.02
C LYS A 44 37.39 -22.44 7.97
N ILE A 45 38.08 -22.96 6.96
CA ILE A 45 37.45 -23.58 5.79
C ILE A 45 36.55 -24.78 6.15
N TYR A 46 36.96 -25.60 7.10
CA TYR A 46 36.19 -26.80 7.46
C TYR A 46 34.90 -26.44 8.19
N GLU A 47 34.90 -25.43 9.07
CA GLU A 47 33.73 -24.88 9.71
C GLU A 47 32.76 -24.28 8.65
N VAL A 48 33.30 -23.55 7.68
CA VAL A 48 32.54 -22.96 6.57
C VAL A 48 31.90 -24.04 5.70
N LEU A 49 32.65 -25.08 5.33
CA LEU A 49 32.16 -26.20 4.52
C LEU A 49 31.10 -27.02 5.27
N GLU A 50 31.27 -27.23 6.57
CA GLU A 50 30.27 -27.89 7.43
C GLU A 50 28.94 -27.10 7.45
N ASN A 51 28.99 -25.78 7.66
CA ASN A 51 27.82 -24.91 7.64
C ASN A 51 27.11 -24.93 6.27
N LEU A 52 27.87 -24.84 5.18
CA LEU A 52 27.33 -24.93 3.82
C LEU A 52 26.71 -26.32 3.53
N THR A 53 27.32 -27.37 4.03
CA THR A 53 26.80 -28.73 3.88
C THR A 53 25.55 -28.96 4.71
N ALA A 54 25.51 -28.47 5.96
CA ALA A 54 24.35 -28.57 6.83
C ALA A 54 23.11 -27.85 6.23
N ARG A 55 23.33 -26.74 5.53
CA ARG A 55 22.26 -26.02 4.79
C ARG A 55 21.98 -26.66 3.42
N GLY A 56 22.84 -27.61 2.97
CA GLY A 56 22.76 -28.26 1.68
C GLY A 56 23.13 -27.35 0.49
N ASP A 57 23.81 -26.23 0.74
CA ASP A 57 24.34 -25.35 -0.31
C ASP A 57 25.59 -25.96 -0.96
N VAL A 58 26.23 -26.94 -0.27
CA VAL A 58 27.34 -27.76 -0.72
C VAL A 58 27.03 -29.23 -0.41
N LEU A 59 27.39 -30.11 -1.30
CA LEU A 59 27.32 -31.56 -1.12
C LEU A 59 28.72 -32.08 -0.74
N VAL A 60 28.76 -33.06 0.14
CA VAL A 60 30.01 -33.76 0.51
C VAL A 60 29.96 -35.23 0.12
N SER A 61 30.99 -35.68 -0.54
CA SER A 61 31.22 -37.13 -0.77
C SER A 61 32.21 -37.63 0.27
N PRO A 62 31.85 -38.65 1.07
CA PRO A 62 32.75 -39.22 2.06
C PRO A 62 33.96 -39.86 1.37
N GLY A 63 35.16 -39.72 1.99
CA GLY A 63 36.42 -40.21 1.47
C GLY A 63 37.59 -39.63 2.27
N GLU A 64 38.80 -40.12 2.02
CA GLU A 64 40.01 -39.60 2.65
C GLU A 64 40.94 -39.05 1.54
N PRO A 65 40.97 -37.73 1.31
CA PRO A 65 40.17 -36.66 1.92
C PRO A 65 38.74 -36.58 1.36
N PRO A 66 37.78 -35.97 2.10
CA PRO A 66 36.42 -35.76 1.62
C PRO A 66 36.41 -34.76 0.45
N LEU A 67 35.48 -34.97 -0.49
CA LEU A 67 35.26 -34.08 -1.65
C LEU A 67 33.97 -33.30 -1.51
N TYR A 68 34.05 -32.03 -1.85
CA TYR A 68 32.94 -31.05 -1.77
C TYR A 68 32.52 -30.60 -3.17
N ARG A 69 31.23 -30.43 -3.36
CA ARG A 69 30.63 -29.91 -4.60
C ARG A 69 29.59 -28.85 -4.29
N ALA A 70 29.65 -27.69 -4.94
CA ALA A 70 28.61 -26.71 -4.84
C ALA A 70 27.27 -27.21 -5.41
N LEU A 71 26.16 -26.89 -4.75
CA LEU A 71 24.85 -26.99 -5.38
C LEU A 71 24.85 -26.06 -6.62
N PRO A 72 24.38 -26.52 -7.79
CA PRO A 72 24.33 -25.67 -8.98
C PRO A 72 23.59 -24.36 -8.70
N ALA A 73 24.06 -23.26 -9.26
CA ALA A 73 23.50 -21.90 -8.98
C ALA A 73 21.99 -21.84 -9.23
N LYS A 74 21.49 -22.48 -10.31
CA LYS A 74 20.07 -22.55 -10.63
C LYS A 74 19.25 -23.20 -9.50
N ASP A 75 19.77 -24.30 -8.95
CA ASP A 75 19.09 -25.09 -7.91
C ASP A 75 19.17 -24.36 -6.57
N LEU A 76 20.28 -23.68 -6.26
CA LEU A 76 20.41 -22.80 -5.11
C LEU A 76 19.36 -21.69 -5.12
N ILE A 77 19.25 -20.99 -6.25
CA ILE A 77 18.29 -19.89 -6.40
C ILE A 77 16.85 -20.38 -6.26
N ALA A 78 16.50 -21.47 -6.96
CA ALA A 78 15.16 -22.06 -6.87
C ALA A 78 14.79 -22.42 -5.41
N ARG A 79 15.74 -23.03 -4.68
CA ARG A 79 15.54 -23.41 -3.28
C ARG A 79 15.42 -22.20 -2.34
N ARG A 80 16.23 -21.14 -2.56
CA ARG A 80 16.11 -19.90 -1.77
C ARG A 80 14.76 -19.23 -2.00
N LYS A 81 14.30 -19.19 -3.25
CA LYS A 81 13.00 -18.62 -3.62
C LYS A 81 11.85 -19.37 -2.96
N SER A 82 11.82 -20.69 -3.08
CA SER A 82 10.76 -21.52 -2.46
C SER A 82 10.71 -21.33 -0.93
N ARG A 83 11.88 -21.33 -0.28
CA ARG A 83 11.95 -21.14 1.17
C ARG A 83 11.52 -19.75 1.62
N ALA A 84 11.82 -18.70 0.82
CA ALA A 84 11.35 -17.36 1.09
C ALA A 84 9.82 -17.27 0.96
N GLU A 85 9.24 -17.86 -0.08
CA GLU A 85 7.79 -17.91 -0.29
C GLU A 85 7.08 -18.63 0.88
N GLU A 86 7.59 -19.78 1.32
CA GLU A 86 7.04 -20.47 2.49
C GLU A 86 7.13 -19.64 3.77
N ASN A 87 8.26 -18.97 4.01
CA ASN A 87 8.44 -18.10 5.17
C ASN A 87 7.47 -16.91 5.15
N PHE A 88 7.25 -16.30 3.98
CA PHE A 88 6.28 -15.21 3.84
C PHE A 88 4.85 -15.69 4.13
N LEU A 89 4.45 -16.84 3.60
CA LEU A 89 3.13 -17.42 3.89
C LEU A 89 2.89 -17.71 5.38
N VAL A 90 3.93 -18.24 6.07
CA VAL A 90 3.85 -18.50 7.51
C VAL A 90 3.80 -17.19 8.30
N ALA A 91 4.63 -16.21 7.92
CA ALA A 91 4.66 -14.91 8.57
C ALA A 91 3.31 -14.18 8.42
N GLU A 92 2.76 -14.14 7.21
CA GLU A 92 1.46 -13.53 6.91
C GLU A 92 0.36 -14.10 7.83
N LYS A 93 0.18 -15.42 7.84
CA LYS A 93 -0.82 -16.09 8.68
C LYS A 93 -0.61 -15.84 10.19
N SER A 94 0.64 -15.80 10.63
CA SER A 94 0.98 -15.63 12.04
C SER A 94 0.74 -14.18 12.49
N LEU A 95 1.13 -13.21 11.65
CA LEU A 95 0.92 -11.79 11.93
C LEU A 95 -0.55 -11.42 11.89
N GLU A 96 -1.32 -11.89 10.89
CA GLU A 96 -2.77 -11.68 10.85
C GLU A 96 -3.49 -12.21 12.10
N ARG A 97 -3.03 -13.36 12.63
CA ARG A 97 -3.60 -13.92 13.85
C ARG A 97 -3.26 -13.05 15.07
N PHE A 98 -2.05 -12.51 15.12
CA PHE A 98 -1.60 -11.60 16.18
C PHE A 98 -2.33 -10.26 16.12
N GLU A 99 -2.50 -9.67 14.95
CA GLU A 99 -3.24 -8.42 14.73
C GLU A 99 -4.70 -8.52 15.18
N LYS A 100 -5.36 -9.65 14.94
CA LYS A 100 -6.75 -9.88 15.39
C LYS A 100 -6.91 -9.88 16.91
N THR A 101 -5.81 -10.06 17.65
CA THR A 101 -5.81 -10.01 19.14
C THR A 101 -5.47 -8.62 19.69
N ALA A 102 -4.87 -7.76 18.89
CA ALA A 102 -4.56 -6.38 19.27
C ALA A 102 -5.78 -5.49 18.98
N GLY A 103 -6.50 -5.06 20.00
CA GLY A 103 -7.74 -4.29 19.91
C GLY A 103 -7.59 -2.85 19.39
N ASP A 104 -6.97 -2.64 18.25
CA ASP A 104 -6.56 -1.31 17.75
C ASP A 104 -7.63 -0.60 16.87
N ARG A 105 -8.87 -1.09 16.89
CA ARG A 105 -9.97 -0.55 16.06
C ARG A 105 -10.55 0.78 16.55
N GLU A 106 -10.13 1.28 17.68
CA GLU A 106 -10.68 2.51 18.28
C GLU A 106 -9.77 3.73 18.15
N ASN A 107 -8.58 3.56 17.54
CA ASN A 107 -7.64 4.65 17.35
C ASN A 107 -7.94 5.47 16.09
N ILE A 108 -7.59 6.75 16.18
CA ILE A 108 -7.58 7.68 15.04
C ILE A 108 -6.12 7.89 14.66
N TRP A 109 -5.78 7.53 13.45
CA TRP A 109 -4.42 7.67 12.94
C TRP A 109 -4.31 8.88 12.03
N ASN A 110 -3.38 9.76 12.31
CA ASN A 110 -3.06 10.87 11.43
C ASN A 110 -2.04 10.41 10.39
N ILE A 111 -2.35 10.65 9.12
CA ILE A 111 -1.46 10.36 7.99
C ILE A 111 -1.08 11.69 7.36
N THR A 112 0.22 11.93 7.23
CA THR A 112 0.77 13.18 6.70
C THR A 112 1.56 12.89 5.43
N GLY A 113 1.40 13.76 4.43
CA GLY A 113 2.05 13.65 3.13
C GLY A 113 1.19 12.95 2.08
N TYR A 114 1.15 13.55 0.90
CA TYR A 114 0.27 13.13 -0.20
C TYR A 114 0.43 11.65 -0.57
N GLU A 115 1.67 11.20 -0.79
CA GLU A 115 1.94 9.81 -1.19
C GLU A 115 1.48 8.79 -0.14
N ALA A 116 1.70 9.09 1.16
CA ALA A 116 1.25 8.22 2.24
C ALA A 116 -0.28 8.14 2.34
N ILE A 117 -0.97 9.26 2.07
CA ILE A 117 -2.43 9.33 2.03
C ILE A 117 -2.97 8.48 0.89
N ILE A 118 -2.45 8.68 -0.33
CA ILE A 118 -2.86 7.90 -1.51
C ILE A 118 -2.59 6.41 -1.31
N HIS A 119 -1.45 6.06 -0.72
CA HIS A 119 -1.12 4.67 -0.38
C HIS A 119 -2.19 4.08 0.57
N LYS A 120 -2.55 4.79 1.64
CA LYS A 120 -3.57 4.34 2.60
C LYS A 120 -4.95 4.19 1.96
N VAL A 121 -5.36 5.13 1.12
CA VAL A 121 -6.63 5.02 0.39
C VAL A 121 -6.64 3.79 -0.51
N ASN A 122 -5.54 3.53 -1.24
CA ASN A 122 -5.41 2.32 -2.06
C ASN A 122 -5.48 1.04 -1.22
N GLU A 123 -4.84 0.96 -0.05
CA GLU A 123 -4.98 -0.17 0.87
C GLU A 123 -6.45 -0.39 1.29
N CYS A 124 -7.15 0.70 1.65
CA CYS A 124 -8.56 0.63 2.02
C CYS A 124 -9.44 0.15 0.85
N ILE A 125 -9.19 0.62 -0.38
CA ILE A 125 -9.87 0.16 -1.59
C ILE A 125 -9.63 -1.33 -1.84
N MET A 126 -8.39 -1.78 -1.69
CA MET A 126 -8.02 -3.19 -1.89
C MET A 126 -8.71 -4.12 -0.88
N SER A 127 -8.90 -3.65 0.36
CA SER A 127 -9.55 -4.42 1.42
C SER A 127 -11.07 -4.44 1.34
N ALA A 128 -11.70 -3.52 0.59
CA ALA A 128 -13.14 -3.37 0.46
C ALA A 128 -13.79 -4.60 -0.20
N LYS A 129 -14.96 -5.02 0.34
CA LYS A 129 -15.69 -6.22 -0.08
C LYS A 129 -17.11 -5.98 -0.55
N LYS A 130 -17.74 -4.86 -0.11
CA LYS A 130 -19.17 -4.59 -0.36
C LYS A 130 -19.37 -3.28 -1.08
N ARG A 131 -18.96 -2.17 -0.46
CA ARG A 131 -19.16 -0.83 -1.02
C ARG A 131 -18.05 0.13 -0.69
N ILE A 132 -17.83 1.08 -1.60
CA ILE A 132 -16.98 2.25 -1.44
C ILE A 132 -17.81 3.49 -1.71
N LEU A 133 -17.77 4.44 -0.81
CA LEU A 133 -18.28 5.79 -0.99
C LEU A 133 -17.09 6.76 -0.91
N ILE A 134 -16.96 7.65 -1.87
CA ILE A 134 -15.81 8.56 -1.92
C ILE A 134 -16.19 9.91 -2.51
N GLU A 135 -15.69 10.98 -1.88
CA GLU A 135 -15.60 12.33 -2.44
C GLU A 135 -14.16 12.59 -2.81
N ILE A 136 -13.91 12.92 -4.07
CA ILE A 136 -12.56 13.06 -4.60
C ILE A 136 -12.49 14.12 -5.71
N TRP A 137 -11.35 14.78 -5.80
CA TRP A 137 -11.03 15.72 -6.87
C TRP A 137 -10.46 15.00 -8.08
N SER A 138 -10.74 15.52 -9.27
CA SER A 138 -10.29 14.91 -10.54
C SER A 138 -8.77 14.73 -10.60
N GLU A 139 -8.01 15.66 -10.01
CA GLU A 139 -6.55 15.61 -9.95
C GLU A 139 -6.01 14.44 -9.13
N ASP A 140 -6.75 14.02 -8.10
CA ASP A 140 -6.34 12.94 -7.19
C ASP A 140 -6.89 11.58 -7.65
N PHE A 141 -7.94 11.58 -8.47
CA PHE A 141 -8.62 10.38 -8.95
C PHE A 141 -7.68 9.42 -9.70
N ALA A 142 -6.83 9.95 -10.58
CA ALA A 142 -5.90 9.13 -11.38
C ALA A 142 -4.97 8.25 -10.53
N MET A 143 -4.68 8.67 -9.30
CA MET A 143 -3.77 7.95 -8.38
C MET A 143 -4.43 6.72 -7.73
N ILE A 144 -5.76 6.62 -7.77
CA ILE A 144 -6.53 5.52 -7.16
C ILE A 144 -7.42 4.77 -8.16
N GLU A 145 -7.51 5.25 -9.40
CA GLU A 145 -8.40 4.71 -10.43
C GLU A 145 -8.19 3.20 -10.66
N SER A 146 -6.94 2.77 -10.79
CA SER A 146 -6.61 1.36 -11.01
C SER A 146 -7.09 0.45 -9.87
N SER A 147 -6.99 0.91 -8.64
CA SER A 147 -7.45 0.19 -7.46
C SER A 147 -8.98 0.14 -7.38
N LEU A 148 -9.67 1.24 -7.72
CA LEU A 148 -11.13 1.30 -7.80
C LEU A 148 -11.66 0.34 -8.88
N LYS A 149 -11.04 0.33 -10.07
CA LYS A 149 -11.40 -0.59 -11.14
C LYS A 149 -11.20 -2.05 -10.73
N ALA A 150 -10.12 -2.36 -10.02
CA ALA A 150 -9.88 -3.69 -9.46
C ALA A 150 -10.92 -4.06 -8.39
N ALA A 151 -11.37 -3.10 -7.56
CA ALA A 151 -12.44 -3.31 -6.59
C ALA A 151 -13.79 -3.59 -7.27
N ALA A 152 -14.17 -2.81 -8.30
CA ALA A 152 -15.36 -3.02 -9.09
C ALA A 152 -15.37 -4.42 -9.74
N ASN A 153 -14.22 -4.87 -10.28
CA ASN A 153 -14.07 -6.24 -10.83
C ASN A 153 -14.25 -7.34 -9.77
N ARG A 154 -14.06 -7.04 -8.49
CA ARG A 154 -14.38 -7.93 -7.37
C ARG A 154 -15.87 -7.90 -6.96
N GLY A 155 -16.68 -7.05 -7.59
CA GLY A 155 -18.09 -6.87 -7.28
C GLY A 155 -18.37 -5.85 -6.17
N VAL A 156 -17.41 -4.99 -5.84
CA VAL A 156 -17.62 -3.89 -4.89
C VAL A 156 -18.46 -2.80 -5.55
N ASN A 157 -19.51 -2.35 -4.87
CA ASN A 157 -20.32 -1.21 -5.34
C ASN A 157 -19.61 0.09 -5.03
N ILE A 158 -19.40 0.95 -6.04
CA ILE A 158 -18.63 2.19 -5.90
C ILE A 158 -19.51 3.37 -6.28
N SER A 159 -19.63 4.35 -5.38
CA SER A 159 -20.24 5.64 -5.64
C SER A 159 -19.21 6.75 -5.39
N ILE A 160 -19.07 7.63 -6.36
CA ILE A 160 -18.05 8.69 -6.38
C ILE A 160 -18.75 10.04 -6.54
N ILE A 161 -18.52 10.93 -5.59
CA ILE A 161 -18.80 12.36 -5.76
C ILE A 161 -17.50 12.97 -6.28
N SER A 162 -17.55 13.55 -7.48
CA SER A 162 -16.35 14.08 -8.13
C SER A 162 -16.36 15.60 -8.18
N TYR A 163 -15.31 16.20 -7.68
CA TYR A 163 -15.00 17.62 -7.90
C TYR A 163 -14.16 17.72 -9.18
N GLY A 164 -14.80 18.11 -10.28
CA GLY A 164 -14.24 18.07 -11.63
C GLY A 164 -14.60 16.80 -12.40
N GLU A 165 -14.29 16.82 -13.70
CA GLU A 165 -14.63 15.72 -14.61
C GLU A 165 -13.76 14.48 -14.35
N ILE A 166 -14.42 13.34 -14.16
CA ILE A 166 -13.79 12.01 -14.15
C ILE A 166 -14.59 11.05 -15.02
N ASN A 167 -13.93 10.04 -15.55
CA ASN A 167 -14.56 8.97 -16.30
C ASN A 167 -14.33 7.63 -15.62
N ALA A 168 -15.41 7.02 -15.09
CA ALA A 168 -15.36 5.74 -14.40
C ALA A 168 -16.64 4.95 -14.68
N ASP A 169 -16.66 4.29 -15.84
CA ASP A 169 -17.79 3.48 -16.33
C ASP A 169 -18.12 2.26 -15.45
N TYR A 170 -17.23 1.92 -14.53
CA TYR A 170 -17.36 0.85 -13.54
C TYR A 170 -17.97 1.29 -12.20
N ALA A 171 -18.29 2.59 -12.05
CA ALA A 171 -18.79 3.18 -10.81
C ALA A 171 -20.00 4.12 -11.07
N ASN A 172 -20.76 4.41 -10.03
CA ASN A 172 -21.76 5.49 -10.07
C ASN A 172 -21.06 6.81 -9.77
N VAL A 173 -20.96 7.68 -10.77
CA VAL A 173 -20.28 8.97 -10.64
C VAL A 173 -21.31 10.08 -10.56
N TYR A 174 -21.17 10.95 -9.56
CA TYR A 174 -21.99 12.13 -9.29
C TYR A 174 -21.09 13.36 -9.33
N PRO A 175 -21.11 14.14 -10.42
CA PRO A 175 -20.37 15.40 -10.47
C PRO A 175 -20.89 16.37 -9.43
N HIS A 176 -19.97 16.98 -8.67
CA HIS A 176 -20.29 18.09 -7.78
C HIS A 176 -20.05 19.40 -8.51
N ASP A 177 -21.08 20.18 -8.67
CA ASP A 177 -20.99 21.50 -9.27
C ASP A 177 -20.19 22.48 -8.36
N ASN A 178 -19.67 23.59 -8.92
CA ASN A 178 -18.92 24.62 -8.18
C ASN A 178 -17.57 24.22 -7.58
N SER A 179 -16.85 23.28 -8.17
CA SER A 179 -15.54 22.83 -7.67
C SER A 179 -14.50 23.97 -7.54
N GLU A 180 -14.45 24.91 -8.47
CA GLU A 180 -13.53 26.06 -8.45
C GLU A 180 -13.85 27.02 -7.30
N GLU A 181 -15.14 27.32 -7.07
CA GLU A 181 -15.58 28.18 -5.98
C GLU A 181 -15.27 27.56 -4.62
N ILE A 182 -15.48 26.25 -4.49
CA ILE A 182 -15.17 25.46 -3.31
C ILE A 182 -13.67 25.52 -3.00
N THR A 183 -12.82 25.30 -4.00
CA THR A 183 -11.36 25.40 -3.84
C THR A 183 -10.93 26.78 -3.39
N SER A 184 -11.52 27.82 -4.00
CA SER A 184 -11.25 29.22 -3.63
C SER A 184 -11.69 29.54 -2.20
N GLU A 185 -12.80 28.96 -1.76
CA GLU A 185 -13.36 29.20 -0.42
C GLU A 185 -12.56 28.53 0.69
N TYR A 186 -12.16 27.29 0.49
CA TYR A 186 -11.46 26.48 1.52
C TYR A 186 -9.94 26.47 1.36
N GLY A 187 -9.41 26.99 0.27
CA GLY A 187 -7.97 27.09 0.02
C GLY A 187 -7.28 25.79 -0.32
N GLY A 188 -8.04 24.72 -0.60
CA GLY A 188 -7.45 23.42 -0.90
C GLY A 188 -8.47 22.33 -1.23
N ARG A 189 -7.95 21.14 -1.53
CA ARG A 189 -8.76 19.96 -1.78
C ARG A 189 -8.83 19.07 -0.53
N TRP A 190 -9.81 18.17 -0.52
CA TRP A 190 -9.93 17.14 0.51
C TRP A 190 -10.32 15.80 -0.11
N ILE A 191 -10.25 14.78 0.69
CA ILE A 191 -10.80 13.46 0.40
C ILE A 191 -11.70 13.03 1.55
N VAL A 192 -12.86 12.46 1.25
CA VAL A 192 -13.69 11.72 2.19
C VAL A 192 -13.93 10.34 1.60
N PHE A 193 -13.46 9.32 2.27
CA PHE A 193 -13.51 7.93 1.81
C PHE A 193 -14.10 7.03 2.90
N SER A 194 -15.03 6.18 2.52
CA SER A 194 -15.60 5.14 3.39
C SER A 194 -15.61 3.80 2.66
N ALA A 195 -15.17 2.75 3.34
CA ALA A 195 -15.23 1.37 2.84
C ALA A 195 -16.00 0.48 3.80
N ASP A 196 -17.00 -0.23 3.27
CA ASP A 196 -17.81 -1.27 3.95
C ASP A 196 -18.42 -0.80 5.28
N ASP A 197 -18.61 0.51 5.49
CA ASP A 197 -19.05 1.14 6.75
C ASP A 197 -18.19 0.72 7.96
N SER A 198 -16.94 0.42 7.72
CA SER A 198 -16.03 -0.15 8.70
C SER A 198 -14.73 0.63 8.87
N GLN A 199 -14.39 1.49 7.92
CA GLN A 199 -13.23 2.37 7.96
C GLN A 199 -13.43 3.60 7.09
N VAL A 200 -12.82 4.70 7.50
CA VAL A 200 -12.86 5.97 6.79
C VAL A 200 -11.48 6.62 6.72
N VAL A 201 -11.27 7.39 5.65
CA VAL A 201 -10.15 8.32 5.49
C VAL A 201 -10.74 9.68 5.16
N ALA A 202 -10.45 10.71 5.95
CA ALA A 202 -10.98 12.04 5.70
C ALA A 202 -9.96 13.14 6.06
N GLY A 203 -9.86 14.15 5.22
CA GLY A 203 -9.02 15.33 5.46
C GLY A 203 -8.46 15.98 4.21
N ALA A 204 -7.51 16.90 4.38
CA ALA A 204 -6.94 17.72 3.32
C ALA A 204 -5.85 17.00 2.54
N VAL A 205 -5.89 17.11 1.19
CA VAL A 205 -4.94 16.42 0.29
C VAL A 205 -4.18 17.37 -0.66
N SER A 206 -4.46 18.67 -0.64
CA SER A 206 -3.97 19.58 -1.67
C SER A 206 -2.65 20.29 -1.39
N LEU A 207 -2.08 20.15 -0.21
CA LEU A 207 -0.99 21.01 0.27
C LEU A 207 0.38 20.30 0.33
N GLY A 208 0.66 19.37 -0.57
CA GLY A 208 1.97 18.68 -0.63
C GLY A 208 2.32 18.01 0.70
N ASN A 209 3.40 18.43 1.33
CA ASN A 209 3.83 17.90 2.64
C ASN A 209 2.92 18.28 3.81
N GLU A 210 2.04 19.26 3.63
CA GLU A 210 1.03 19.65 4.63
C GLU A 210 -0.28 18.88 4.48
N SER A 211 -0.40 18.06 3.42
CA SER A 211 -1.54 17.15 3.28
C SER A 211 -1.69 16.28 4.52
N ARG A 212 -2.88 16.29 5.12
CA ARG A 212 -3.14 15.57 6.36
C ARG A 212 -4.55 15.02 6.40
N VAL A 213 -4.66 13.72 6.65
CA VAL A 213 -5.94 13.03 6.82
C VAL A 213 -5.95 12.22 8.11
N ALA A 214 -7.15 11.98 8.62
CA ALA A 214 -7.40 10.97 9.64
C ALA A 214 -7.85 9.67 8.98
N TRP A 215 -7.28 8.54 9.37
CA TRP A 215 -7.80 7.20 9.11
C TRP A 215 -8.25 6.56 10.41
N THR A 216 -9.43 5.91 10.38
CA THR A 216 -9.94 5.23 11.57
C THR A 216 -10.94 4.12 11.21
N GLN A 217 -11.06 3.16 12.12
CA GLN A 217 -12.11 2.14 12.17
C GLN A 217 -13.02 2.35 13.39
N HIS A 218 -12.87 3.47 14.11
CA HIS A 218 -13.69 3.82 15.27
C HIS A 218 -15.14 4.03 14.85
N LYS A 219 -16.04 3.19 15.36
CA LYS A 219 -17.47 3.18 14.95
C LYS A 219 -18.16 4.52 15.15
N GLY A 220 -17.80 5.26 16.20
CA GLY A 220 -18.35 6.60 16.48
C GLY A 220 -17.95 7.67 15.47
N LEU A 221 -16.92 7.43 14.62
CA LEU A 221 -16.50 8.32 13.56
C LEU A 221 -16.81 7.79 12.17
N VAL A 222 -16.75 6.48 11.99
CA VAL A 222 -17.05 5.84 10.69
C VAL A 222 -18.46 6.20 10.24
N MET A 223 -19.47 6.05 11.13
CA MET A 223 -20.85 6.34 10.77
C MET A 223 -21.08 7.82 10.38
N PRO A 224 -20.73 8.83 11.21
CA PRO A 224 -20.97 10.22 10.83
C PRO A 224 -20.22 10.65 9.56
N ILE A 225 -18.98 10.20 9.36
CA ILE A 225 -18.21 10.54 8.16
C ILE A 225 -18.79 9.86 6.91
N THR A 226 -19.26 8.63 7.03
CA THR A 226 -19.98 7.94 5.94
C THR A 226 -21.27 8.66 5.58
N GLU A 227 -22.02 9.15 6.58
CA GLU A 227 -23.27 9.88 6.37
C GLU A 227 -23.05 11.23 5.65
N VAL A 228 -21.89 11.90 5.82
CA VAL A 228 -21.56 13.09 5.03
C VAL A 228 -21.63 12.77 3.53
N VAL A 229 -20.93 11.72 3.08
CA VAL A 229 -20.96 11.33 1.66
C VAL A 229 -22.36 10.89 1.21
N ILE A 230 -23.11 10.19 2.07
CA ILE A 230 -24.49 9.77 1.76
C ILE A 230 -25.41 11.00 1.58
N HIS A 231 -25.27 12.03 2.41
CA HIS A 231 -26.07 13.26 2.26
C HIS A 231 -25.77 13.99 0.96
N ASP A 232 -24.51 14.03 0.56
CA ASP A 232 -24.13 14.64 -0.72
C ASP A 232 -24.63 13.81 -1.92
N LEU A 233 -24.66 12.48 -1.81
CA LEU A 233 -25.31 11.62 -2.80
C LEU A 233 -26.83 11.89 -2.88
N TYR A 234 -27.51 12.16 -1.75
CA TYR A 234 -28.93 12.54 -1.78
C TYR A 234 -29.13 13.85 -2.52
N ILE A 235 -28.27 14.85 -2.27
CA ILE A 235 -28.34 16.15 -2.94
C ILE A 235 -28.12 15.96 -4.45
N ALA A 236 -27.14 15.18 -4.84
CA ALA A 236 -26.83 14.87 -6.25
C ALA A 236 -28.01 14.17 -6.93
N GLU A 237 -28.64 13.16 -6.31
CA GLU A 237 -29.83 12.50 -6.83
C GLU A 237 -31.02 13.44 -6.95
N MET A 238 -31.25 14.32 -5.95
CA MET A 238 -32.31 15.33 -6.03
C MET A 238 -32.09 16.34 -7.17
N LEU A 239 -30.84 16.78 -7.36
CA LEU A 239 -30.46 17.64 -8.49
C LEU A 239 -30.67 16.94 -9.82
N ASN A 240 -30.25 15.67 -9.96
CA ASN A 240 -30.47 14.91 -11.18
C ASN A 240 -31.96 14.78 -11.54
N ALA A 241 -32.82 14.61 -10.54
CA ALA A 241 -34.24 14.41 -10.74
C ALA A 241 -35.01 15.73 -10.94
N HIS A 242 -34.60 16.83 -10.30
CA HIS A 242 -35.39 18.06 -10.16
C HIS A 242 -34.58 19.36 -10.28
N ARG A 243 -33.55 19.39 -11.09
CA ARG A 243 -32.62 20.53 -11.22
C ARG A 243 -33.35 21.86 -11.44
N ASP A 244 -34.24 21.93 -12.42
CA ASP A 244 -34.96 23.16 -12.79
C ASP A 244 -35.75 23.77 -11.61
N ILE A 245 -36.34 22.93 -10.78
CA ILE A 245 -37.15 23.38 -9.63
C ILE A 245 -36.24 23.84 -8.50
N LEU A 246 -35.18 23.09 -8.25
CA LEU A 246 -34.24 23.35 -7.17
C LEU A 246 -33.43 24.63 -7.44
N GLU A 247 -32.93 24.81 -8.66
CA GLU A 247 -32.19 26.01 -9.06
C GLU A 247 -33.07 27.26 -9.10
N LYS A 248 -34.31 27.12 -9.52
CA LYS A 248 -35.28 28.24 -9.44
C LYS A 248 -35.53 28.70 -8.01
N THR A 249 -35.41 27.82 -7.05
CA THR A 249 -35.70 28.10 -5.64
C THR A 249 -34.47 28.56 -4.87
N PHE A 250 -33.31 27.99 -5.18
CA PHE A 250 -32.08 28.11 -4.38
C PHE A 250 -30.87 28.66 -5.16
N GLY A 251 -31.12 29.18 -6.37
CA GLY A 251 -30.08 29.69 -7.27
C GLY A 251 -29.40 28.54 -8.06
N GLU A 252 -28.69 28.93 -9.11
CA GLU A 252 -27.91 28.00 -9.94
C GLU A 252 -26.98 27.19 -9.06
N ASP A 253 -26.95 25.88 -9.27
CA ASP A 253 -26.16 24.90 -8.47
C ASP A 253 -26.35 25.05 -6.94
N LEU A 254 -27.53 25.48 -6.51
CA LEU A 254 -27.90 25.69 -5.10
C LEU A 254 -27.02 26.72 -4.36
N ILE A 255 -26.43 27.66 -5.07
CA ILE A 255 -25.46 28.64 -4.52
C ILE A 255 -26.03 29.44 -3.35
N ASP A 256 -27.34 29.70 -3.32
CA ASP A 256 -27.96 30.44 -2.24
C ASP A 256 -28.02 29.67 -0.92
N LEU A 257 -28.15 28.32 -1.00
CA LEU A 257 -28.00 27.46 0.17
C LEU A 257 -26.54 27.43 0.65
N ARG A 258 -25.60 27.34 -0.27
CA ARG A 258 -24.18 27.37 0.07
C ARG A 258 -23.82 28.67 0.78
N ARG A 259 -24.20 29.82 0.23
CA ARG A 259 -23.98 31.15 0.85
C ARG A 259 -24.63 31.29 2.23
N LYS A 260 -25.80 30.66 2.44
CA LYS A 260 -26.49 30.69 3.73
C LYS A 260 -25.73 29.96 4.83
N PHE A 261 -25.02 28.90 4.50
CA PHE A 261 -24.34 28.01 5.45
C PHE A 261 -22.81 28.06 5.37
N ALA A 262 -22.24 28.76 4.37
CA ALA A 262 -20.80 28.93 4.22
C ALA A 262 -20.17 29.62 5.44
N ILE A 263 -18.95 29.28 5.72
CA ILE A 263 -18.14 29.94 6.75
C ILE A 263 -17.84 31.38 6.23
N HIS A 264 -18.32 32.40 6.93
CA HIS A 264 -18.05 33.77 6.55
C HIS A 264 -16.55 34.09 6.56
N SER A 265 -16.13 34.92 5.60
CA SER A 265 -14.74 35.24 5.22
C SER A 265 -13.79 35.70 6.34
N ASP A 266 -14.30 36.12 7.48
CA ASP A 266 -13.49 36.60 8.61
C ASP A 266 -12.75 35.47 9.35
N ASN A 267 -13.11 34.18 9.13
CA ASN A 267 -12.51 33.00 9.75
C ASN A 267 -11.68 32.14 8.78
N LYS A 268 -11.47 32.57 7.52
CA LYS A 268 -10.76 31.79 6.49
C LYS A 268 -9.30 31.44 6.83
N LYS A 269 -8.67 32.14 7.79
CA LYS A 269 -7.25 31.96 8.15
C LYS A 269 -6.97 30.79 9.12
N HIS A 270 -7.99 30.16 9.69
CA HIS A 270 -7.79 29.19 10.78
C HIS A 270 -7.93 27.71 10.37
N TYR A 271 -8.24 27.41 9.12
CA TYR A 271 -8.40 26.02 8.67
C TYR A 271 -7.15 25.45 7.97
N ILE A 272 -6.13 26.30 7.69
CA ILE A 272 -4.95 25.94 6.89
C ILE A 272 -3.62 26.21 7.63
N ASP A 273 -3.63 26.80 8.84
CA ASP A 273 -2.42 27.02 9.67
C ASP A 273 -2.14 25.85 10.62
#